data_e44c3bc7281fe07e1b72dd7be07ee600
#
_entry.id   e44c3bc7281fe07e1b72dd7be07ee600
#
_cell.length_a   1.000
_cell.length_b   1.000
_cell.length_c   1.000
_cell.angle_alpha   90.00
_cell.angle_beta   90.00
_cell.angle_gamma   90.00
#
_symmetry.space_group_name_H-M   'P 1'
#
loop_
_entity.id
_entity.type
_entity.pdbx_description
1 polymer ?
#
loop_
_entity_poly.entity_id
_entity_poly.type
_entity_poly.pdbx_seq_one_letter_code
_entity_poly.pdbx_strand_id
1 'polypeptide(L)'
;MPLTPELRRAVDQIRDYMWAGGYPDPMQNAEQLSFLFYFYLAEGADAARVRAARRPGAEPYESAFAGEWTLRNPINAQAKGQTTVPAERLRWSHWANALNGDRLVTWVRDEVFPFFAEQARSAAVNFLDGARLQLDEPTVLSQVVSKVNDLRLETLDADTKGDLFEHVLRQTKQAGELGQFRTPRHVIRAIVEMVDPVLGETVYDPAAGTAGFLIAAYDHIRLANSDEVEEVEVDGKTLRRGHGERLGREAARQLQEATFHGNDVDARMVRLATMNLSLRGLDRTRILRRDALTRTLSRADKAELGLPAEGFDVILANPPSP
;
A
#
# COMPACT_ATOMS: atom_id res chain seq x y z
N MET A 1 0.95 -7.76 16.51
CA MET A 1 0.22 -9.04 16.80
C MET A 1 0.20 -9.90 15.53
N PRO A 2 0.32 -11.25 15.63
CA PRO A 2 0.21 -12.09 14.45
C PRO A 2 -1.19 -11.98 13.81
N LEU A 3 -1.26 -12.20 12.49
CA LEU A 3 -2.53 -12.21 11.77
C LEU A 3 -3.44 -13.33 12.27
N THR A 4 -4.55 -12.99 12.90
CA THR A 4 -5.46 -13.96 13.52
C THR A 4 -6.20 -14.79 12.46
N PRO A 5 -6.63 -16.02 12.81
CA PRO A 5 -7.46 -16.84 11.92
C PRO A 5 -8.77 -16.16 11.50
N GLU A 6 -9.33 -15.30 12.38
CA GLU A 6 -10.56 -14.54 12.11
C GLU A 6 -10.33 -13.50 10.99
N LEU A 7 -9.23 -12.72 11.09
CA LEU A 7 -8.88 -11.75 10.06
C LEU A 7 -8.60 -12.42 8.71
N ARG A 8 -7.90 -13.57 8.71
CA ARG A 8 -7.66 -14.35 7.49
C ARG A 8 -8.99 -14.76 6.84
N ARG A 9 -9.89 -15.36 7.64
CA ARG A 9 -11.22 -15.76 7.14
C ARG A 9 -12.04 -14.59 6.62
N ALA A 10 -11.97 -13.44 7.28
CA ALA A 10 -12.68 -12.24 6.82
C ALA A 10 -12.20 -11.79 5.43
N VAL A 11 -10.88 -11.79 5.19
CA VAL A 11 -10.33 -11.48 3.86
C VAL A 11 -10.67 -12.54 2.83
N ASP A 12 -10.61 -13.83 3.21
CA ASP A 12 -11.00 -14.93 2.32
C ASP A 12 -12.48 -14.80 1.89
N GLN A 13 -13.36 -14.40 2.80
CA GLN A 13 -14.77 -14.13 2.48
C GLN A 13 -14.92 -12.94 1.51
N ILE A 14 -14.12 -11.88 1.63
CA ILE A 14 -14.15 -10.76 0.68
C ILE A 14 -13.80 -11.27 -0.72
N ARG A 15 -12.73 -12.05 -0.85
CA ARG A 15 -12.31 -12.65 -2.12
C ARG A 15 -13.42 -13.53 -2.71
N ASP A 16 -13.95 -14.46 -1.90
CA ASP A 16 -14.97 -15.40 -2.35
C ASP A 16 -16.24 -14.67 -2.82
N TYR A 17 -16.55 -13.55 -2.15
CA TYR A 17 -17.66 -12.69 -2.53
C TYR A 17 -17.42 -11.99 -3.87
N MET A 18 -16.21 -11.45 -4.09
CA MET A 18 -15.83 -10.86 -5.37
C MET A 18 -15.86 -11.89 -6.50
N TRP A 19 -15.33 -13.08 -6.25
CA TRP A 19 -15.37 -14.19 -7.21
C TRP A 19 -16.80 -14.55 -7.59
N ALA A 20 -17.67 -14.80 -6.61
CA ALA A 20 -19.08 -15.13 -6.83
C ALA A 20 -19.84 -14.00 -7.53
N GLY A 21 -19.42 -12.75 -7.35
CA GLY A 21 -19.97 -11.55 -7.98
C GLY A 21 -19.49 -11.29 -9.40
N GLY A 22 -18.72 -12.21 -10.00
CA GLY A 22 -18.27 -12.08 -11.40
C GLY A 22 -16.89 -11.47 -11.60
N TYR A 23 -16.07 -11.34 -10.53
CA TYR A 23 -14.71 -10.83 -10.59
C TYR A 23 -13.68 -11.96 -10.33
N PRO A 24 -13.40 -12.80 -11.35
CA PRO A 24 -12.57 -13.99 -11.15
C PRO A 24 -11.06 -13.72 -11.18
N ASP A 25 -10.60 -12.52 -11.58
CA ASP A 25 -9.17 -12.19 -11.61
C ASP A 25 -8.66 -11.83 -10.20
N PRO A 26 -7.86 -12.71 -9.55
CA PRO A 26 -7.36 -12.46 -8.21
C PRO A 26 -6.42 -11.26 -8.11
N MET A 27 -5.70 -10.95 -9.20
CA MET A 27 -4.78 -9.82 -9.24
C MET A 27 -5.55 -8.50 -9.29
N GLN A 28 -6.61 -8.45 -10.09
CA GLN A 28 -7.54 -7.32 -10.11
C GLN A 28 -8.20 -7.14 -8.74
N ASN A 29 -8.63 -8.22 -8.11
CA ASN A 29 -9.25 -8.20 -6.79
C ASN A 29 -8.29 -7.66 -5.73
N ALA A 30 -7.03 -8.10 -5.74
CA ALA A 30 -6.01 -7.57 -4.82
C ALA A 30 -5.75 -6.09 -5.04
N GLU A 31 -5.71 -5.64 -6.29
CA GLU A 31 -5.55 -4.22 -6.62
C GLU A 31 -6.76 -3.39 -6.14
N GLN A 32 -7.98 -3.82 -6.39
CA GLN A 32 -9.19 -3.13 -5.94
C GLN A 32 -9.28 -3.05 -4.41
N LEU A 33 -8.95 -4.14 -3.70
CA LEU A 33 -8.87 -4.13 -2.25
C LEU A 33 -7.78 -3.19 -1.74
N SER A 34 -6.64 -3.09 -2.42
CA SER A 34 -5.58 -2.15 -2.05
C SER A 34 -6.05 -0.70 -2.07
N PHE A 35 -6.86 -0.32 -3.06
CA PHE A 35 -7.46 1.01 -3.12
C PHE A 35 -8.43 1.25 -1.98
N LEU A 36 -9.31 0.31 -1.70
CA LEU A 36 -10.28 0.44 -0.61
C LEU A 36 -9.58 0.53 0.77
N PHE A 37 -8.53 -0.26 0.99
CA PHE A 37 -7.70 -0.17 2.19
C PHE A 37 -7.01 1.20 2.30
N TYR A 38 -6.47 1.70 1.20
CA TYR A 38 -5.86 3.02 1.16
C TYR A 38 -6.89 4.13 1.50
N PHE A 39 -8.07 4.13 0.89
CA PHE A 39 -9.11 5.12 1.15
C PHE A 39 -9.58 5.06 2.61
N TYR A 40 -9.71 3.85 3.17
CA TYR A 40 -10.05 3.66 4.57
C TYR A 40 -8.99 4.26 5.50
N LEU A 41 -7.73 3.93 5.29
CA LEU A 41 -6.64 4.32 6.18
C LEU A 41 -6.23 5.80 6.03
N ALA A 42 -6.45 6.39 4.87
CA ALA A 42 -6.10 7.79 4.59
C ALA A 42 -6.79 8.77 5.54
N GLU A 43 -8.03 8.49 5.96
CA GLU A 43 -8.76 9.32 6.91
C GLU A 43 -8.06 9.36 8.28
N GLY A 44 -7.66 8.21 8.81
CA GLY A 44 -6.93 8.12 10.07
C GLY A 44 -5.53 8.75 10.01
N ALA A 45 -4.84 8.57 8.88
CA ALA A 45 -3.52 9.16 8.64
C ALA A 45 -3.60 10.70 8.58
N ASP A 46 -4.60 11.25 7.87
CA ASP A 46 -4.87 12.68 7.81
C ASP A 46 -5.14 13.25 9.21
N ALA A 47 -6.04 12.63 9.96
CA ALA A 47 -6.37 13.03 11.32
C ALA A 47 -5.15 13.01 12.27
N ALA A 48 -4.24 12.04 12.09
CA ALA A 48 -3.00 11.96 12.86
C ALA A 48 -2.04 13.11 12.51
N ARG A 49 -1.91 13.47 11.22
CA ARG A 49 -1.10 14.60 10.76
C ARG A 49 -1.65 15.93 11.27
N VAL A 50 -2.96 16.15 11.21
CA VAL A 50 -3.64 17.34 11.77
C VAL A 50 -3.36 17.46 13.26
N ARG A 51 -3.44 16.36 14.02
CA ARG A 51 -3.10 16.38 15.46
C ARG A 51 -1.63 16.68 15.72
N ALA A 52 -0.74 16.11 14.91
CA ALA A 52 0.70 16.35 15.04
C ALA A 52 1.06 17.82 14.76
N ALA A 53 0.46 18.44 13.75
CA ALA A 53 0.68 19.83 13.38
C ALA A 53 0.23 20.85 14.46
N ARG A 54 -0.62 20.43 15.41
CA ARG A 54 -1.04 21.28 16.56
C ARG A 54 0.00 21.36 17.68
N ARG A 55 1.07 20.57 17.62
CA ARG A 55 2.13 20.59 18.64
C ARG A 55 3.02 21.84 18.49
N PRO A 56 3.50 22.45 19.58
CA PRO A 56 4.42 23.56 19.49
C PRO A 56 5.67 23.22 18.66
N GLY A 57 5.99 24.08 17.68
CA GLY A 57 7.16 23.89 16.80
C GLY A 57 6.98 22.85 15.68
N ALA A 58 5.79 22.30 15.51
CA ALA A 58 5.49 21.42 14.38
C ALA A 58 5.26 22.22 13.08
N GLU A 59 5.56 21.60 11.95
CA GLU A 59 5.24 22.15 10.64
C GLU A 59 3.70 22.22 10.45
N PRO A 60 3.19 23.32 9.86
CA PRO A 60 1.77 23.45 9.56
C PRO A 60 1.32 22.33 8.62
N TYR A 61 0.16 21.75 8.88
CA TYR A 61 -0.48 20.78 7.99
C TYR A 61 -1.98 21.10 7.89
N GLU A 62 -2.44 21.29 6.68
CA GLU A 62 -3.86 21.41 6.37
C GLU A 62 -4.40 20.02 5.97
N SER A 63 -5.58 19.67 6.49
CA SER A 63 -6.20 18.39 6.16
C SER A 63 -6.40 18.24 4.66
N ALA A 64 -6.08 17.08 4.12
CA ALA A 64 -6.35 16.73 2.73
C ALA A 64 -7.86 16.77 2.40
N PHE A 65 -8.72 16.70 3.42
CA PHE A 65 -10.17 16.78 3.31
C PHE A 65 -10.71 18.16 3.69
N ALA A 66 -9.87 19.19 3.75
CA ALA A 66 -10.34 20.58 3.95
C ALA A 66 -10.85 21.20 2.64
N GLY A 67 -11.70 22.23 2.78
CA GLY A 67 -12.21 22.99 1.64
C GLY A 67 -13.32 22.28 0.85
N GLU A 68 -13.41 22.62 -0.43
CA GLU A 68 -14.48 22.17 -1.34
C GLU A 68 -13.91 21.27 -2.44
N TRP A 69 -14.67 20.24 -2.78
CA TRP A 69 -14.41 19.38 -3.94
C TRP A 69 -15.37 19.70 -5.05
N THR A 70 -14.85 19.94 -6.26
CA THR A 70 -15.68 20.11 -7.46
C THR A 70 -16.10 18.75 -7.98
N LEU A 71 -17.40 18.49 -7.99
CA LEU A 71 -17.98 17.24 -8.48
C LEU A 71 -17.56 16.98 -9.93
N ARG A 72 -17.07 15.79 -10.19
CA ARG A 72 -16.71 15.31 -11.53
C ARG A 72 -17.93 14.80 -12.29
N ASN A 73 -18.91 14.27 -11.55
CA ASN A 73 -20.17 13.80 -12.12
C ASN A 73 -21.38 14.52 -11.46
N PRO A 74 -22.14 15.30 -12.25
CA PRO A 74 -23.30 16.04 -11.71
C PRO A 74 -24.39 15.14 -11.08
N ILE A 75 -24.42 13.84 -11.38
CA ILE A 75 -25.36 12.89 -10.76
C ILE A 75 -25.12 12.72 -9.25
N ASN A 76 -23.90 13.04 -8.80
CA ASN A 76 -23.50 13.00 -7.39
C ASN A 76 -23.93 14.25 -6.61
N ALA A 77 -24.51 15.27 -7.28
CA ALA A 77 -25.07 16.44 -6.64
C ALA A 77 -26.29 16.06 -5.78
N GLN A 78 -26.40 16.68 -4.61
CA GLN A 78 -27.54 16.49 -3.70
C GLN A 78 -28.68 17.45 -4.03
N ALA A 79 -28.36 18.58 -4.60
CA ALA A 79 -29.32 19.60 -5.01
C ALA A 79 -29.08 20.01 -6.46
N LYS A 80 -30.18 20.41 -7.12
CA LYS A 80 -30.10 20.90 -8.51
C LYS A 80 -29.17 22.11 -8.61
N GLY A 81 -28.22 22.03 -9.51
CA GLY A 81 -27.21 23.10 -9.74
C GLY A 81 -26.03 23.08 -8.78
N GLN A 82 -25.93 22.16 -7.85
CA GLN A 82 -24.76 21.97 -7.00
C GLN A 82 -23.59 21.46 -7.83
N THR A 83 -22.45 22.16 -7.78
CA THR A 83 -21.23 21.80 -8.50
C THR A 83 -20.08 21.44 -7.56
N THR A 84 -20.19 21.76 -6.27
CA THR A 84 -19.20 21.46 -5.25
C THR A 84 -19.82 20.79 -4.04
N VAL A 85 -18.99 20.09 -3.29
CA VAL A 85 -19.34 19.52 -1.98
C VAL A 85 -18.16 19.73 -1.03
N PRO A 86 -18.39 19.82 0.30
CA PRO A 86 -17.28 19.79 1.24
C PRO A 86 -16.40 18.56 1.01
N ALA A 87 -15.07 18.76 0.94
CA ALA A 87 -14.12 17.67 0.69
C ALA A 87 -14.16 16.58 1.79
N GLU A 88 -14.64 16.93 3.00
CA GLU A 88 -14.92 15.97 4.07
C GLU A 88 -15.85 14.82 3.65
N ARG A 89 -16.73 15.04 2.67
CA ARG A 89 -17.62 14.01 2.16
C ARG A 89 -16.88 12.87 1.44
N LEU A 90 -15.60 13.06 1.10
CA LEU A 90 -14.76 12.06 0.50
C LEU A 90 -14.03 11.19 1.55
N ARG A 91 -14.21 11.49 2.84
CA ARG A 91 -13.77 10.60 3.92
C ARG A 91 -14.53 9.29 3.87
N TRP A 92 -13.82 8.21 4.12
CA TRP A 92 -14.40 6.86 4.15
C TRP A 92 -15.64 6.79 5.05
N SER A 93 -15.55 7.36 6.26
CA SER A 93 -16.63 7.36 7.23
C SER A 93 -17.91 8.04 6.75
N HIS A 94 -17.83 8.96 5.78
CA HIS A 94 -18.97 9.71 5.26
C HIS A 94 -19.73 8.97 4.15
N TRP A 95 -19.05 8.16 3.32
CA TRP A 95 -19.72 7.52 2.18
C TRP A 95 -19.87 6.01 2.33
N ALA A 96 -18.94 5.32 2.99
CA ALA A 96 -18.93 3.86 3.06
C ALA A 96 -20.17 3.27 3.76
N ASN A 97 -20.74 3.98 4.74
CA ASN A 97 -21.94 3.57 5.46
C ASN A 97 -23.22 4.29 5.00
N ALA A 98 -23.08 5.39 4.25
CA ALA A 98 -24.22 6.23 3.86
C ALA A 98 -24.72 5.95 2.45
N LEU A 99 -23.85 5.43 1.57
CA LEU A 99 -24.18 5.15 0.17
C LEU A 99 -24.27 3.65 -0.08
N ASN A 100 -25.15 3.29 -1.01
CA ASN A 100 -25.30 1.91 -1.49
C ASN A 100 -25.75 1.90 -2.96
N GLY A 101 -25.76 0.71 -3.56
CA GLY A 101 -26.22 0.53 -4.92
C GLY A 101 -25.45 1.40 -5.94
N ASP A 102 -26.14 1.84 -6.98
CA ASP A 102 -25.56 2.66 -8.07
C ASP A 102 -24.97 3.98 -7.56
N ARG A 103 -25.52 4.54 -6.48
CA ARG A 103 -24.98 5.78 -5.88
C ARG A 103 -23.61 5.58 -5.26
N LEU A 104 -23.35 4.42 -4.65
CA LEU A 104 -22.04 4.08 -4.13
C LEU A 104 -21.04 3.92 -5.28
N VAL A 105 -21.41 3.19 -6.32
CA VAL A 105 -20.56 2.97 -7.51
C VAL A 105 -20.17 4.31 -8.15
N THR A 106 -21.16 5.16 -8.46
CA THR A 106 -20.90 6.46 -9.09
C THR A 106 -20.06 7.39 -8.19
N TRP A 107 -20.31 7.38 -6.88
CA TRP A 107 -19.53 8.19 -5.94
C TRP A 107 -18.07 7.72 -5.85
N VAL A 108 -17.84 6.44 -5.69
CA VAL A 108 -16.49 5.89 -5.59
C VAL A 108 -15.73 6.07 -6.90
N ARG A 109 -16.34 5.76 -8.04
CA ARG A 109 -15.71 5.85 -9.35
C ARG A 109 -15.39 7.29 -9.75
N ASP A 110 -16.36 8.20 -9.57
CA ASP A 110 -16.32 9.51 -10.19
C ASP A 110 -15.83 10.61 -9.25
N GLU A 111 -15.83 10.37 -7.92
CA GLU A 111 -15.40 11.36 -6.93
C GLU A 111 -14.24 10.86 -6.07
N VAL A 112 -14.35 9.67 -5.45
CA VAL A 112 -13.32 9.17 -4.51
C VAL A 112 -12.00 8.89 -5.24
N PHE A 113 -12.02 8.12 -6.33
CA PHE A 113 -10.80 7.83 -7.10
C PHE A 113 -10.13 9.10 -7.65
N PRO A 114 -10.85 10.03 -8.30
CA PRO A 114 -10.26 11.29 -8.76
C PRO A 114 -9.69 12.15 -7.64
N PHE A 115 -10.39 12.24 -6.50
CA PHE A 115 -9.92 12.99 -5.33
C PHE A 115 -8.58 12.48 -4.83
N PHE A 116 -8.48 11.20 -4.56
CA PHE A 116 -7.24 10.61 -4.06
C PHE A 116 -6.13 10.59 -5.12
N ALA A 117 -6.46 10.48 -6.40
CA ALA A 117 -5.48 10.62 -7.48
C ALA A 117 -4.90 12.03 -7.55
N GLU A 118 -5.69 13.07 -7.28
CA GLU A 118 -5.24 14.45 -7.22
C GLU A 118 -4.34 14.69 -6.00
N GLN A 119 -4.73 14.17 -4.83
CA GLN A 119 -3.90 14.22 -3.62
C GLN A 119 -2.56 13.48 -3.80
N ALA A 120 -2.56 12.32 -4.43
CA ALA A 120 -1.34 11.55 -4.68
C ALA A 120 -0.36 12.27 -5.61
N ARG A 121 -0.85 13.01 -6.62
CA ARG A 121 0.00 13.81 -7.50
C ARG A 121 0.68 14.94 -6.75
N SER A 122 -0.02 15.61 -5.85
CA SER A 122 0.55 16.69 -5.05
C SER A 122 1.62 16.20 -4.07
N ALA A 123 1.55 14.94 -3.64
CA ALA A 123 2.50 14.30 -2.74
C ALA A 123 3.70 13.62 -3.46
N ALA A 124 3.82 13.75 -4.79
CA ALA A 124 4.81 13.06 -5.62
C ALA A 124 4.79 11.51 -5.51
N VAL A 125 3.72 10.94 -4.97
CA VAL A 125 3.51 9.49 -4.84
C VAL A 125 2.46 9.08 -5.87
N ASN A 126 2.88 8.47 -6.96
CA ASN A 126 1.99 8.19 -8.09
C ASN A 126 1.30 6.81 -8.02
N PHE A 127 0.97 6.37 -6.81
CA PHE A 127 0.29 5.08 -6.54
C PHE A 127 -1.06 4.95 -7.28
N LEU A 128 -1.82 6.06 -7.41
CA LEU A 128 -3.14 6.07 -8.03
C LEU A 128 -3.13 6.48 -9.51
N ASP A 129 -1.97 6.61 -10.13
CA ASP A 129 -1.91 6.95 -11.56
C ASP A 129 -2.54 5.85 -12.42
N GLY A 130 -3.55 6.24 -13.21
CA GLY A 130 -4.34 5.31 -14.01
C GLY A 130 -5.22 4.34 -13.20
N ALA A 131 -5.30 4.51 -11.87
CA ALA A 131 -6.20 3.73 -11.03
C ALA A 131 -7.67 4.07 -11.31
N ARG A 132 -8.53 3.06 -11.31
CA ARG A 132 -9.97 3.21 -11.51
C ARG A 132 -10.73 2.11 -10.80
N LEU A 133 -11.98 2.41 -10.43
CA LEU A 133 -12.88 1.38 -9.93
C LEU A 133 -13.18 0.36 -11.03
N GLN A 134 -13.00 -0.91 -10.71
CA GLN A 134 -13.36 -2.05 -11.56
C GLN A 134 -14.44 -2.93 -10.93
N LEU A 135 -14.75 -2.70 -9.64
CA LEU A 135 -15.86 -3.31 -8.92
C LEU A 135 -17.12 -2.48 -9.15
N ASP A 136 -17.70 -2.57 -10.33
CA ASP A 136 -18.81 -1.73 -10.80
C ASP A 136 -20.19 -2.35 -10.59
N GLU A 137 -20.28 -3.62 -10.14
CA GLU A 137 -21.54 -4.23 -9.73
C GLU A 137 -21.93 -3.69 -8.34
N PRO A 138 -23.10 -3.02 -8.22
CA PRO A 138 -23.48 -2.27 -7.02
C PRO A 138 -23.58 -3.12 -5.75
N THR A 139 -24.10 -4.34 -5.86
CA THR A 139 -24.27 -5.24 -4.72
C THR A 139 -22.91 -5.73 -4.23
N VAL A 140 -22.02 -6.08 -5.17
CA VAL A 140 -20.66 -6.56 -4.83
C VAL A 140 -19.86 -5.46 -4.16
N LEU A 141 -19.83 -4.25 -4.73
CA LEU A 141 -19.12 -3.13 -4.13
C LEU A 141 -19.63 -2.80 -2.73
N SER A 142 -20.95 -2.76 -2.54
CA SER A 142 -21.57 -2.48 -1.23
C SER A 142 -21.15 -3.50 -0.17
N GLN A 143 -21.14 -4.78 -0.53
CA GLN A 143 -20.73 -5.86 0.37
C GLN A 143 -19.23 -5.83 0.66
N VAL A 144 -18.39 -5.58 -0.34
CA VAL A 144 -16.93 -5.47 -0.15
C VAL A 144 -16.60 -4.30 0.77
N VAL A 145 -17.21 -3.13 0.55
CA VAL A 145 -17.04 -1.94 1.41
C VAL A 145 -17.46 -2.24 2.86
N SER A 146 -18.61 -2.89 3.06
CA SER A 146 -19.08 -3.28 4.39
C SER A 146 -18.09 -4.23 5.08
N LYS A 147 -17.61 -5.24 4.36
CA LYS A 147 -16.64 -6.20 4.92
C LYS A 147 -15.27 -5.55 5.22
N VAL A 148 -14.83 -4.58 4.41
CA VAL A 148 -13.63 -3.78 4.71
C VAL A 148 -13.80 -2.97 6.01
N ASN A 149 -14.98 -2.40 6.23
CA ASN A 149 -15.32 -1.75 7.50
C ASN A 149 -15.17 -2.71 8.70
N ASP A 150 -15.63 -3.94 8.55
CA ASP A 150 -15.61 -4.95 9.61
C ASP A 150 -14.19 -5.38 9.99
N LEU A 151 -13.19 -5.19 9.10
CA LEU A 151 -11.79 -5.46 9.39
C LEU A 151 -11.19 -4.52 10.43
N ARG A 152 -11.76 -3.34 10.65
CA ARG A 152 -11.28 -2.31 11.59
C ARG A 152 -9.78 -2.05 11.49
N LEU A 153 -9.32 -1.79 10.26
CA LEU A 153 -7.89 -1.66 9.94
C LEU A 153 -7.16 -0.61 10.80
N GLU A 154 -7.87 0.40 11.33
CA GLU A 154 -7.32 1.43 12.20
C GLU A 154 -6.85 0.88 13.56
N THR A 155 -7.38 -0.26 13.98
CA THR A 155 -7.02 -0.91 15.25
C THR A 155 -5.79 -1.82 15.14
N LEU A 156 -5.39 -2.15 13.92
CA LEU A 156 -4.28 -3.05 13.65
C LEU A 156 -2.95 -2.28 13.65
N ASP A 157 -1.90 -2.90 14.18
CA ASP A 157 -0.53 -2.41 14.01
C ASP A 157 -0.03 -2.56 12.56
N ALA A 158 1.09 -1.94 12.25
CA ALA A 158 1.64 -1.93 10.89
C ALA A 158 2.03 -3.34 10.41
N ASP A 159 2.58 -4.17 11.28
CA ASP A 159 2.98 -5.53 10.93
C ASP A 159 1.75 -6.39 10.61
N THR A 160 0.69 -6.29 11.41
CA THR A 160 -0.58 -7.01 11.18
C THR A 160 -1.25 -6.57 9.90
N LYS A 161 -1.28 -5.24 9.58
CA LYS A 161 -1.80 -4.72 8.30
C LYS A 161 -1.01 -5.27 7.12
N GLY A 162 0.32 -5.26 7.22
CA GLY A 162 1.19 -5.81 6.20
C GLY A 162 0.96 -7.30 5.98
N ASP A 163 0.85 -8.08 7.05
CA ASP A 163 0.58 -9.53 6.97
C ASP A 163 -0.80 -9.82 6.38
N LEU A 164 -1.81 -9.00 6.72
CA LEU A 164 -3.15 -9.09 6.14
C LEU A 164 -3.10 -8.87 4.62
N PHE A 165 -2.43 -7.81 4.18
CA PHE A 165 -2.30 -7.52 2.76
C PHE A 165 -1.48 -8.56 2.02
N GLU A 166 -0.43 -9.08 2.63
CA GLU A 166 0.29 -10.20 2.03
C GLU A 166 -0.53 -11.48 1.95
N HIS A 167 -1.50 -11.67 2.85
CA HIS A 167 -2.48 -12.76 2.71
C HIS A 167 -3.36 -12.55 1.49
N VAL A 168 -3.84 -11.31 1.23
CA VAL A 168 -4.52 -10.95 -0.02
C VAL A 168 -3.67 -11.28 -1.25
N LEU A 169 -2.40 -10.84 -1.25
CA LEU A 169 -1.49 -11.07 -2.37
C LEU A 169 -1.14 -12.54 -2.62
N ARG A 170 -1.17 -13.39 -1.59
CA ARG A 170 -0.91 -14.83 -1.76
C ARG A 170 -1.99 -15.54 -2.56
N GLN A 171 -3.21 -15.08 -2.45
CA GLN A 171 -4.33 -15.66 -3.16
C GLN A 171 -4.23 -15.47 -4.68
N THR A 172 -3.45 -14.48 -5.13
CA THR A 172 -3.18 -14.27 -6.56
C THR A 172 -2.34 -15.39 -7.19
N LYS A 173 -1.64 -16.19 -6.37
CA LYS A 173 -0.81 -17.32 -6.85
C LYS A 173 -1.61 -18.53 -7.33
N GLN A 174 -2.80 -18.73 -6.80
CA GLN A 174 -3.57 -19.95 -7.06
C GLN A 174 -4.23 -19.97 -8.44
N ALA A 175 -4.29 -18.82 -9.11
CA ALA A 175 -4.96 -18.69 -10.39
C ALA A 175 -4.14 -19.08 -11.64
N GLY A 176 -2.86 -19.39 -11.50
CA GLY A 176 -2.06 -20.07 -12.55
C GLY A 176 -1.85 -19.35 -13.89
N GLU A 177 -2.45 -18.18 -14.11
CA GLU A 177 -2.60 -17.63 -15.47
C GLU A 177 -1.68 -16.47 -15.86
N LEU A 178 -0.89 -15.95 -14.98
CA LEU A 178 0.09 -14.92 -15.36
C LEU A 178 1.49 -15.32 -14.86
N GLY A 179 2.39 -15.63 -15.75
CA GLY A 179 3.77 -16.07 -15.56
C GLY A 179 4.67 -15.16 -14.71
N GLN A 180 4.12 -14.53 -13.69
CA GLN A 180 4.87 -13.77 -12.71
C GLN A 180 5.32 -14.73 -11.61
N PHE A 181 6.53 -15.22 -11.72
CA PHE A 181 7.20 -16.04 -10.72
C PHE A 181 7.48 -15.19 -9.47
N ARG A 182 6.55 -15.19 -8.50
CA ARG A 182 6.90 -14.65 -7.18
C ARG A 182 7.89 -15.58 -6.51
N THR A 183 9.04 -15.06 -6.15
CA THR A 183 10.03 -15.78 -5.36
C THR A 183 9.39 -16.31 -4.07
N PRO A 184 9.52 -17.60 -3.74
CA PRO A 184 9.01 -18.12 -2.47
C PRO A 184 9.64 -17.40 -1.28
N ARG A 185 8.85 -17.08 -0.25
CA ARG A 185 9.30 -16.30 0.91
C ARG A 185 10.53 -16.85 1.60
N HIS A 186 10.63 -18.18 1.72
CA HIS A 186 11.80 -18.80 2.34
C HIS A 186 13.07 -18.62 1.51
N VAL A 187 12.96 -18.53 0.18
CA VAL A 187 14.08 -18.20 -0.71
C VAL A 187 14.46 -16.73 -0.55
N ILE A 188 13.49 -15.82 -0.54
CA ILE A 188 13.73 -14.38 -0.29
C ILE A 188 14.50 -14.19 1.01
N ARG A 189 14.04 -14.82 2.10
CA ARG A 189 14.70 -14.71 3.40
C ARG A 189 16.10 -15.28 3.40
N ALA A 190 16.31 -16.46 2.83
CA ALA A 190 17.64 -17.04 2.73
C ALA A 190 18.61 -16.13 1.95
N ILE A 191 18.15 -15.48 0.88
CA ILE A 191 18.95 -14.50 0.14
C ILE A 191 19.24 -13.27 1.00
N VAL A 192 18.24 -12.72 1.69
CA VAL A 192 18.42 -11.55 2.56
C VAL A 192 19.36 -11.87 3.72
N GLU A 193 19.24 -13.03 4.35
CA GLU A 193 20.14 -13.47 5.42
C GLU A 193 21.59 -13.68 4.92
N MET A 194 21.79 -14.16 3.69
CA MET A 194 23.12 -14.30 3.10
C MET A 194 23.77 -12.97 2.71
N VAL A 195 22.97 -12.01 2.26
CA VAL A 195 23.43 -10.68 1.85
C VAL A 195 23.64 -9.81 3.09
N ASP A 196 22.83 -10.03 4.15
CA ASP A 196 22.90 -9.36 5.46
C ASP A 196 22.88 -7.82 5.37
N PRO A 197 21.83 -7.22 4.75
CA PRO A 197 21.74 -5.77 4.65
C PRO A 197 21.66 -5.14 6.03
N VAL A 198 22.45 -4.08 6.26
CA VAL A 198 22.55 -3.43 7.56
C VAL A 198 21.97 -2.01 7.56
N LEU A 199 21.71 -1.49 8.74
CA LEU A 199 21.24 -0.12 8.92
C LEU A 199 22.24 0.88 8.32
N GLY A 200 21.73 1.81 7.51
CA GLY A 200 22.53 2.84 6.82
C GLY A 200 22.80 2.53 5.36
N GLU A 201 22.66 1.27 4.94
CA GLU A 201 22.75 0.88 3.53
C GLU A 201 21.45 1.19 2.77
N THR A 202 21.59 1.48 1.49
CA THR A 202 20.46 1.62 0.56
C THR A 202 20.21 0.30 -0.16
N VAL A 203 18.95 -0.16 -0.16
CA VAL A 203 18.53 -1.45 -0.74
C VAL A 203 17.66 -1.20 -1.96
N TYR A 204 17.98 -1.85 -3.07
CA TYR A 204 17.29 -1.68 -4.34
C TYR A 204 16.81 -3.00 -4.93
N ASP A 205 15.56 -3.01 -5.41
CA ASP A 205 14.98 -4.11 -6.20
C ASP A 205 14.57 -3.61 -7.58
N PRO A 206 15.30 -3.95 -8.66
CA PRO A 206 15.02 -3.51 -10.02
C PRO A 206 13.79 -4.17 -10.65
N ALA A 207 13.26 -5.23 -10.05
CA ALA A 207 12.09 -5.99 -10.48
C ALA A 207 11.19 -6.30 -9.27
N ALA A 208 10.76 -5.24 -8.59
CA ALA A 208 10.24 -5.30 -7.23
C ALA A 208 8.96 -6.16 -7.06
N GLY A 209 8.21 -6.39 -8.13
CA GLY A 209 6.96 -7.12 -8.03
C GLY A 209 6.05 -6.50 -6.97
N THR A 210 5.76 -7.24 -5.91
CA THR A 210 5.00 -6.76 -4.75
C THR A 210 5.87 -6.32 -3.56
N ALA A 211 7.14 -5.98 -3.81
CA ALA A 211 8.15 -5.55 -2.84
C ALA A 211 8.60 -6.62 -1.82
N GLY A 212 8.54 -7.91 -2.19
CA GLY A 212 8.86 -9.01 -1.29
C GLY A 212 10.28 -8.95 -0.71
N PHE A 213 11.30 -8.64 -1.53
CA PHE A 213 12.68 -8.49 -1.08
C PHE A 213 12.88 -7.28 -0.17
N LEU A 214 12.28 -6.14 -0.52
CA LEU A 214 12.40 -4.92 0.27
C LEU A 214 11.78 -5.08 1.67
N ILE A 215 10.63 -5.74 1.76
CA ILE A 215 9.98 -6.05 3.04
C ILE A 215 10.84 -7.02 3.86
N ALA A 216 11.39 -8.06 3.24
CA ALA A 216 12.23 -9.00 3.95
C ALA A 216 13.53 -8.34 4.48
N ALA A 217 14.13 -7.42 3.70
CA ALA A 217 15.28 -6.64 4.15
C ALA A 217 14.91 -5.69 5.30
N TYR A 218 13.73 -5.05 5.23
CA TYR A 218 13.23 -4.23 6.33
C TYR A 218 13.04 -5.04 7.63
N ASP A 219 12.39 -6.20 7.53
CA ASP A 219 12.20 -7.08 8.68
C ASP A 219 13.52 -7.59 9.24
N HIS A 220 14.50 -7.90 8.37
CA HIS A 220 15.85 -8.33 8.75
C HIS A 220 16.60 -7.25 9.52
N ILE A 221 16.66 -6.01 9.00
CA ILE A 221 17.33 -4.89 9.65
C ILE A 221 16.67 -4.58 11.01
N ARG A 222 15.33 -4.63 11.09
CA ARG A 222 14.63 -4.44 12.37
C ARG A 222 14.98 -5.53 13.37
N LEU A 223 14.97 -6.79 12.96
CA LEU A 223 15.30 -7.92 13.81
C LEU A 223 16.72 -7.80 14.37
N ALA A 224 17.70 -7.42 13.54
CA ALA A 224 19.09 -7.19 13.96
C ALA A 224 19.22 -6.03 14.97
N ASN A 225 18.25 -5.12 15.01
CA ASN A 225 18.22 -3.96 15.91
C ASN A 225 17.11 -4.07 16.98
N SER A 226 16.78 -5.28 17.40
CA SER A 226 15.77 -5.55 18.43
C SER A 226 16.36 -6.25 19.63
N ASP A 227 15.90 -5.89 20.80
CA ASP A 227 16.20 -6.59 22.06
C ASP A 227 15.16 -7.70 22.31
N GLU A 228 13.90 -7.43 21.96
CA GLU A 228 12.84 -8.39 22.06
C GLU A 228 12.54 -9.02 20.69
N VAL A 229 12.46 -10.33 20.66
CA VAL A 229 12.19 -11.10 19.44
C VAL A 229 10.93 -11.93 19.66
N GLU A 230 9.90 -11.64 18.88
CA GLU A 230 8.65 -12.37 18.85
C GLU A 230 8.75 -13.55 17.86
N GLU A 231 8.28 -14.72 18.26
CA GLU A 231 8.07 -15.81 17.33
C GLU A 231 6.64 -15.75 16.77
N VAL A 232 6.53 -15.59 15.46
CA VAL A 232 5.24 -15.51 14.77
C VAL A 232 5.10 -16.70 13.81
N GLU A 233 3.91 -17.29 13.78
CA GLU A 233 3.62 -18.34 12.82
C GLU A 233 3.08 -17.75 11.52
N VAL A 234 3.81 -17.97 10.43
CA VAL A 234 3.43 -17.56 9.07
C VAL A 234 3.56 -18.76 8.15
N ASP A 235 2.44 -19.16 7.55
CA ASP A 235 2.38 -20.30 6.60
C ASP A 235 2.89 -21.64 7.19
N GLY A 236 2.57 -21.91 8.47
CA GLY A 236 2.99 -23.12 9.16
C GLY A 236 4.49 -23.16 9.48
N LYS A 237 5.16 -22.01 9.44
CA LYS A 237 6.57 -21.84 9.83
C LYS A 237 6.70 -20.79 10.90
N THR A 238 7.45 -21.08 11.92
CA THR A 238 7.84 -20.11 12.94
C THR A 238 8.88 -19.17 12.39
N LEU A 239 8.65 -17.87 12.57
CA LEU A 239 9.51 -16.79 12.11
C LEU A 239 9.85 -15.91 13.29
N ARG A 240 11.09 -15.44 13.32
CA ARG A 240 11.53 -14.44 14.28
C ARG A 240 11.21 -13.03 13.73
N ARG A 241 10.60 -12.22 14.56
CA ARG A 241 10.27 -10.82 14.25
C ARG A 241 10.80 -9.91 15.35
N GLY A 242 11.47 -8.84 14.96
CA GLY A 242 11.87 -7.77 15.83
C GLY A 242 11.18 -6.46 15.46
N HIS A 243 11.05 -5.55 16.43
CA HIS A 243 10.38 -4.26 16.23
C HIS A 243 11.34 -3.08 16.11
N GLY A 244 12.64 -3.33 16.26
CA GLY A 244 13.68 -2.31 16.09
C GLY A 244 13.79 -1.34 17.27
N GLU A 245 13.59 -1.81 18.50
CA GLU A 245 13.54 -0.98 19.72
C GLU A 245 14.87 -0.25 19.97
N ARG A 246 15.99 -0.82 19.49
CA ARG A 246 17.32 -0.19 19.59
C ARG A 246 17.55 0.90 18.59
N LEU A 247 16.65 1.07 17.59
CA LEU A 247 16.75 2.14 16.62
C LEU A 247 16.44 3.50 17.28
N GLY A 248 17.41 4.41 17.27
CA GLY A 248 17.12 5.80 17.61
C GLY A 248 16.17 6.44 16.58
N ARG A 249 15.54 7.55 16.96
CA ARG A 249 14.53 8.23 16.12
C ARG A 249 15.03 8.53 14.70
N GLU A 250 16.27 9.01 14.56
CA GLU A 250 16.84 9.33 13.24
C GLU A 250 17.09 8.08 12.41
N ALA A 251 17.65 7.02 13.01
CA ALA A 251 17.87 5.74 12.34
C ALA A 251 16.56 5.09 11.89
N ALA A 252 15.52 5.13 12.73
CA ALA A 252 14.20 4.63 12.38
C ALA A 252 13.59 5.43 11.20
N ARG A 253 13.76 6.76 11.20
CA ARG A 253 13.32 7.62 10.10
C ARG A 253 14.07 7.30 8.81
N GLN A 254 15.40 7.18 8.85
CA GLN A 254 16.22 6.81 7.69
C GLN A 254 15.79 5.46 7.12
N LEU A 255 15.59 4.45 7.98
CA LEU A 255 15.13 3.13 7.57
C LEU A 255 13.78 3.18 6.85
N GLN A 256 12.85 4.03 7.31
CA GLN A 256 11.52 4.14 6.73
C GLN A 256 11.47 5.00 5.45
N GLU A 257 12.32 6.02 5.34
CA GLU A 257 12.18 7.05 4.32
C GLU A 257 13.22 6.98 3.19
N ALA A 258 14.42 6.44 3.46
CA ALA A 258 15.56 6.57 2.55
C ALA A 258 16.27 5.26 2.20
N THR A 259 15.97 4.16 2.87
CA THR A 259 16.68 2.89 2.69
C THR A 259 16.22 2.12 1.47
N PHE A 260 14.91 2.06 1.20
CA PHE A 260 14.34 1.12 0.22
C PHE A 260 13.93 1.81 -1.08
N HIS A 261 14.31 1.22 -2.20
CA HIS A 261 14.00 1.69 -3.54
C HIS A 261 13.67 0.52 -4.45
N GLY A 262 12.82 0.73 -5.44
CA GLY A 262 12.50 -0.32 -6.39
C GLY A 262 11.93 0.19 -7.70
N ASN A 263 11.93 -0.68 -8.69
CA ASN A 263 11.28 -0.46 -9.98
C ASN A 263 10.42 -1.65 -10.36
N ASP A 264 9.39 -1.40 -11.15
CA ASP A 264 8.70 -2.43 -11.90
C ASP A 264 8.18 -1.83 -13.22
N VAL A 265 8.07 -2.64 -14.25
CA VAL A 265 7.51 -2.22 -15.55
C VAL A 265 5.99 -2.22 -15.52
N ASP A 266 5.40 -3.09 -14.72
CA ASP A 266 3.96 -3.23 -14.58
C ASP A 266 3.41 -2.23 -13.55
N ALA A 267 2.55 -1.32 -14.02
CA ALA A 267 1.91 -0.32 -13.18
C ALA A 267 1.09 -0.93 -12.02
N ARG A 268 0.52 -2.13 -12.22
CA ARG A 268 -0.23 -2.85 -11.19
C ARG A 268 0.70 -3.34 -10.09
N MET A 269 1.89 -3.87 -10.46
CA MET A 269 2.90 -4.27 -9.49
C MET A 269 3.40 -3.08 -8.68
N VAL A 270 3.69 -1.95 -9.32
CA VAL A 270 4.07 -0.71 -8.63
C VAL A 270 3.02 -0.30 -7.59
N ARG A 271 1.74 -0.35 -7.94
CA ARG A 271 0.64 -0.03 -7.01
C ARG A 271 0.59 -1.00 -5.84
N LEU A 272 0.64 -2.29 -6.10
CA LEU A 272 0.61 -3.33 -5.05
C LEU A 272 1.84 -3.27 -4.14
N ALA A 273 3.03 -3.04 -4.71
CA ALA A 273 4.26 -2.84 -3.94
C ALA A 273 4.18 -1.62 -3.02
N THR A 274 3.76 -0.48 -3.57
CA THR A 274 3.62 0.75 -2.80
C THR A 274 2.63 0.57 -1.64
N MET A 275 1.49 -0.07 -1.88
CA MET A 275 0.53 -0.36 -0.83
C MET A 275 1.08 -1.32 0.23
N ASN A 276 1.78 -2.37 -0.20
CA ASN A 276 2.37 -3.36 0.71
C ASN A 276 3.41 -2.72 1.67
N LEU A 277 4.20 -1.80 1.14
CA LEU A 277 5.18 -1.03 1.90
C LEU A 277 4.51 -0.01 2.82
N SER A 278 3.51 0.73 2.31
CA SER A 278 2.79 1.75 3.08
C SER A 278 2.06 1.15 4.30
N LEU A 279 1.44 -0.01 4.15
CA LEU A 279 0.77 -0.70 5.27
C LEU A 279 1.74 -1.08 6.40
N ARG A 280 3.04 -1.20 6.10
CA ARG A 280 4.11 -1.45 7.07
C ARG A 280 4.77 -0.18 7.60
N GLY A 281 4.25 1.00 7.24
CA GLY A 281 4.80 2.29 7.65
C GLY A 281 5.98 2.77 6.82
N LEU A 282 6.19 2.17 5.63
CA LEU A 282 7.22 2.57 4.67
C LEU A 282 6.63 3.50 3.60
N ASP A 283 5.92 4.55 4.04
CA ASP A 283 5.12 5.43 3.17
C ASP A 283 5.93 6.24 2.15
N ARG A 284 7.23 6.43 2.40
CA ARG A 284 8.11 7.21 1.54
C ARG A 284 9.00 6.36 0.64
N THR A 285 8.88 5.05 0.70
CA THR A 285 9.59 4.14 -0.20
C THR A 285 9.15 4.40 -1.64
N ARG A 286 10.13 4.55 -2.52
CA ARG A 286 9.87 4.90 -3.93
C ARG A 286 9.94 3.66 -4.80
N ILE A 287 8.78 3.22 -5.27
CA ILE A 287 8.66 2.20 -6.32
C ILE A 287 8.29 2.92 -7.60
N LEU A 288 9.20 2.92 -8.58
CA LEU A 288 9.02 3.65 -9.82
C LEU A 288 8.53 2.71 -10.92
N ARG A 289 7.56 3.18 -11.72
CA ARG A 289 7.19 2.49 -12.96
C ARG A 289 8.25 2.72 -14.01
N ARG A 290 9.17 1.77 -14.16
CA ARG A 290 10.31 1.93 -15.05
C ARG A 290 10.93 0.59 -15.40
N ASP A 291 11.41 0.48 -16.65
CA ASP A 291 12.33 -0.58 -17.05
C ASP A 291 13.74 -0.25 -16.56
N ALA A 292 14.26 -1.06 -15.65
CA ALA A 292 15.57 -0.87 -15.06
C ALA A 292 16.73 -1.18 -16.03
N LEU A 293 16.48 -1.96 -17.07
CA LEU A 293 17.50 -2.43 -18.02
C LEU A 293 17.70 -1.45 -19.19
N THR A 294 16.61 -0.87 -19.69
CA THR A 294 16.65 -0.10 -20.96
C THR A 294 16.86 1.41 -20.74
N ARG A 295 16.73 1.92 -19.53
CA ARG A 295 16.85 3.35 -19.23
C ARG A 295 17.83 3.61 -18.11
N THR A 296 19.02 4.09 -18.48
CA THR A 296 19.97 4.66 -17.52
C THR A 296 19.46 6.03 -17.05
N LEU A 297 19.44 6.27 -15.74
CA LEU A 297 19.13 7.59 -15.18
C LEU A 297 20.38 8.46 -15.18
N SER A 298 20.25 9.68 -15.65
CA SER A 298 21.26 10.70 -15.46
C SER A 298 21.39 11.08 -13.98
N ARG A 299 22.47 11.74 -13.61
CA ARG A 299 22.67 12.24 -12.24
C ARG A 299 21.57 13.25 -11.84
N ALA A 300 21.11 14.05 -12.77
CA ALA A 300 20.01 14.99 -12.57
C ALA A 300 18.68 14.25 -12.30
N ASP A 301 18.35 13.22 -13.12
CA ASP A 301 17.14 12.41 -12.91
C ASP A 301 17.17 11.70 -11.55
N LYS A 302 18.32 11.18 -11.15
CA LYS A 302 18.48 10.56 -9.82
C LYS A 302 18.20 11.56 -8.69
N ALA A 303 18.72 12.78 -8.80
CA ALA A 303 18.52 13.83 -7.80
C ALA A 303 17.04 14.24 -7.72
N GLU A 304 16.37 14.43 -8.86
CA GLU A 304 14.93 14.75 -8.94
C GLU A 304 14.08 13.63 -8.31
N LEU A 305 14.44 12.38 -8.58
CA LEU A 305 13.76 11.20 -8.02
C LEU A 305 14.18 10.89 -6.58
N GLY A 306 15.15 11.62 -6.01
CA GLY A 306 15.70 11.37 -4.67
C GLY A 306 16.37 10.01 -4.53
N LEU A 307 17.03 9.55 -5.60
CA LEU A 307 17.79 8.31 -5.62
C LEU A 307 19.27 8.57 -5.29
N PRO A 308 20.00 7.60 -4.74
CA PRO A 308 21.43 7.73 -4.48
C PRO A 308 22.21 8.05 -5.76
N ALA A 309 23.09 9.06 -5.70
CA ALA A 309 23.84 9.55 -6.86
C ALA A 309 24.82 8.48 -7.39
N GLU A 310 25.54 7.82 -6.50
CA GLU A 310 26.61 6.88 -6.82
C GLU A 310 26.12 5.44 -7.05
N GLY A 311 24.87 5.13 -6.68
CA GLY A 311 24.26 3.80 -6.79
C GLY A 311 23.69 3.33 -5.46
N PHE A 312 23.32 2.05 -5.40
CA PHE A 312 22.78 1.42 -4.20
C PHE A 312 23.83 0.50 -3.58
N ASP A 313 23.83 0.40 -2.25
CA ASP A 313 24.77 -0.45 -1.51
C ASP A 313 24.43 -1.93 -1.68
N VAL A 314 23.12 -2.25 -1.71
CA VAL A 314 22.61 -3.61 -1.83
C VAL A 314 21.58 -3.70 -2.97
N ILE A 315 21.70 -4.72 -3.80
CA ILE A 315 20.71 -5.06 -4.84
C ILE A 315 20.17 -6.46 -4.54
N LEU A 316 18.85 -6.55 -4.40
CA LEU A 316 18.13 -7.81 -4.21
C LEU A 316 17.13 -7.97 -5.35
N ALA A 317 17.26 -9.00 -6.16
CA ALA A 317 16.43 -9.14 -7.34
C ALA A 317 16.15 -10.61 -7.71
N ASN A 318 14.95 -10.83 -8.23
CA ASN A 318 14.62 -12.01 -9.04
C ASN A 318 14.00 -11.52 -10.36
N PRO A 319 14.84 -11.15 -11.35
CA PRO A 319 14.33 -10.63 -12.62
C PRO A 319 13.56 -11.72 -13.37
N PRO A 320 12.57 -11.33 -14.21
CA PRO A 320 11.86 -12.28 -15.05
C PRO A 320 12.83 -12.98 -15.98
N SER A 321 12.62 -14.28 -16.18
CA SER A 321 13.36 -15.03 -17.22
C SER A 321 12.88 -14.58 -18.60
N PRO A 322 13.79 -14.52 -19.60
CA PRO A 322 13.45 -14.20 -20.98
C PRO A 322 12.50 -15.21 -21.61
#